data_ffb98596612c100adc83abb3d3c3b12f
#
_entry.id   ffb98596612c100adc83abb3d3c3b12f
#
_cell.length_a   1.000
_cell.length_b   1.000
_cell.length_c   1.000
_cell.angle_alpha   90.00
_cell.angle_beta   90.00
_cell.angle_gamma   90.00
#
_symmetry.space_group_name_H-M   'P 1'
#
loop_
_entity.id
_entity.type
_entity.pdbx_description
1 polymer ?
#
loop_
_entity_poly.entity_id
_entity_poly.type
_entity_poly.pdbx_seq_one_letter_code
_entity_poly.pdbx_strand_id
1 'polypeptide(L)'
;TDRCNFRCSYCMPAEIFGRDYAFLPRAQIRTYEEIARLARLFVGLGVEKLRITGGEPTVRHDLPDLVRMLAAIDGVRDLTLTTNGSALRKLAGPLAAAGLRRITVSLDSLDDEIFRRMNGIDFPVRRVLDGIAAAREAGLAPIKVNAVVRRGLNEESILPLARWARDEGLVVRFIEFMDVGHTNGWRMDEVVPRAEILARIDAAMPLQAVPAGYPGEVADRFRYRDGSGEIGVIASVTQPFCGACTRARLSAEGELFTCLFAGRGTDLKEPLRAGATDDELVERIRSVWAIRADRYSELRAAGTADLPRVEMFAIGG
;
A
#
# COMPACT_ATOMS: atom_id res chain seq x y z
N THR A 1 1.91 -6.92 10.08
CA THR A 1 2.47 -8.26 9.96
C THR A 1 3.28 -8.39 8.67
N ASP A 2 4.31 -9.23 8.69
CA ASP A 2 5.11 -9.65 7.54
C ASP A 2 4.45 -10.80 6.73
N ARG A 3 3.37 -11.39 7.26
CA ARG A 3 2.66 -12.51 6.63
C ARG A 3 1.63 -12.03 5.63
N CYS A 4 1.50 -12.77 4.54
CA CYS A 4 0.44 -12.61 3.55
C CYS A 4 -0.10 -13.99 3.16
N ASN A 5 -1.37 -14.04 2.83
CA ASN A 5 -2.01 -15.26 2.31
C ASN A 5 -2.01 -15.33 0.77
N PHE A 6 -1.49 -14.30 0.08
CA PHE A 6 -1.20 -14.31 -1.36
C PHE A 6 0.30 -14.49 -1.62
N ARG A 7 0.65 -14.80 -2.85
CA ARG A 7 2.01 -14.95 -3.36
C ARG A 7 2.19 -14.17 -4.66
N CYS A 8 1.79 -12.89 -4.60
CA CYS A 8 1.86 -12.03 -5.78
C CYS A 8 3.27 -11.99 -6.34
N SER A 9 3.39 -12.23 -7.66
CA SER A 9 4.68 -12.33 -8.36
C SER A 9 5.55 -11.08 -8.24
N TYR A 10 4.94 -9.94 -8.02
CA TYR A 10 5.62 -8.66 -7.86
C TYR A 10 5.97 -8.29 -6.40
N CYS A 11 5.56 -9.10 -5.41
CA CYS A 11 5.72 -8.78 -3.98
C CYS A 11 6.29 -9.94 -3.16
N MET A 12 5.72 -11.14 -3.30
CA MET A 12 6.08 -12.35 -2.53
C MET A 12 6.00 -13.59 -3.42
N PRO A 13 6.84 -13.73 -4.45
CA PRO A 13 6.75 -14.87 -5.37
C PRO A 13 6.86 -16.21 -4.65
N ALA A 14 6.01 -17.18 -5.03
CA ALA A 14 5.85 -18.45 -4.34
C ALA A 14 7.12 -19.31 -4.34
N GLU A 15 7.97 -19.13 -5.35
CA GLU A 15 9.25 -19.83 -5.51
C GLU A 15 10.24 -19.50 -4.38
N ILE A 16 10.12 -18.29 -3.79
CA ILE A 16 10.97 -17.82 -2.71
C ILE A 16 10.23 -17.90 -1.38
N PHE A 17 8.99 -17.44 -1.35
CA PHE A 17 8.18 -17.37 -0.12
C PHE A 17 7.20 -18.54 -0.03
N GLY A 18 7.71 -19.76 -0.22
CA GLY A 18 6.94 -20.99 -0.15
C GLY A 18 6.40 -21.32 1.25
N ARG A 19 5.91 -22.55 1.41
CA ARG A 19 5.32 -23.01 2.68
C ARG A 19 6.31 -23.03 3.84
N ASP A 20 7.58 -23.28 3.55
CA ASP A 20 8.65 -23.43 4.54
C ASP A 20 9.37 -22.11 4.84
N TYR A 21 8.92 -21.01 4.25
CA TYR A 21 9.52 -19.69 4.54
C TYR A 21 9.28 -19.29 6.00
N ALA A 22 10.38 -19.00 6.69
CA ALA A 22 10.36 -18.61 8.10
C ALA A 22 9.99 -17.13 8.28
N PHE A 23 8.71 -16.86 8.43
CA PHE A 23 8.23 -15.53 8.84
C PHE A 23 8.62 -15.23 10.29
N LEU A 24 8.60 -13.94 10.64
CA LEU A 24 8.94 -13.49 11.99
C LEU A 24 8.15 -14.24 13.07
N PRO A 25 8.80 -14.68 14.15
CA PRO A 25 8.11 -15.18 15.33
C PRO A 25 7.18 -14.11 15.92
N ARG A 26 6.04 -14.53 16.47
CA ARG A 26 5.06 -13.60 17.06
C ARG A 26 5.68 -12.64 18.10
N ALA A 27 6.66 -13.09 18.87
CA ALA A 27 7.34 -12.28 19.87
C ALA A 27 8.16 -11.12 19.27
N GLN A 28 8.55 -11.22 18.00
CA GLN A 28 9.28 -10.16 17.30
C GLN A 28 8.34 -9.13 16.68
N ILE A 29 7.07 -9.48 16.46
CA ILE A 29 6.06 -8.57 15.93
C ILE A 29 5.53 -7.71 17.06
N ARG A 30 5.28 -6.41 16.77
CA ARG A 30 4.70 -5.51 17.75
C ARG A 30 3.28 -5.87 18.13
N THR A 31 2.95 -5.64 19.40
CA THR A 31 1.57 -5.70 19.89
C THR A 31 0.75 -4.52 19.37
N TYR A 32 -0.55 -4.57 19.53
CA TYR A 32 -1.42 -3.46 19.14
C TYR A 32 -1.22 -2.23 20.02
N GLU A 33 -0.91 -2.45 21.30
CA GLU A 33 -0.58 -1.39 22.26
C GLU A 33 0.72 -0.68 21.89
N GLU A 34 1.78 -1.43 21.51
CA GLU A 34 3.04 -0.88 21.01
C GLU A 34 2.82 -0.05 19.74
N ILE A 35 1.99 -0.55 18.79
CA ILE A 35 1.64 0.19 17.56
C ILE A 35 0.87 1.46 17.91
N ALA A 36 -0.12 1.39 18.80
CA ALA A 36 -0.92 2.54 19.18
C ALA A 36 -0.10 3.59 19.95
N ARG A 37 0.84 3.17 20.82
CA ARG A 37 1.78 4.07 21.49
C ARG A 37 2.63 4.83 20.46
N LEU A 38 3.28 4.13 19.52
CA LEU A 38 4.08 4.78 18.49
C LEU A 38 3.22 5.68 17.60
N ALA A 39 2.01 5.25 17.23
CA ALA A 39 1.10 6.06 16.41
C ALA A 39 0.76 7.40 17.11
N ARG A 40 0.51 7.40 18.44
CA ARG A 40 0.30 8.64 19.21
C ARG A 40 1.51 9.58 19.12
N LEU A 41 2.73 9.05 19.21
CA LEU A 41 3.94 9.85 19.07
C LEU A 41 4.06 10.49 17.68
N PHE A 42 3.78 9.70 16.63
CA PHE A 42 3.75 10.23 15.25
C PHE A 42 2.67 11.31 15.08
N VAL A 43 1.49 11.12 15.65
CA VAL A 43 0.40 12.12 15.60
C VAL A 43 0.81 13.38 16.35
N GLY A 44 1.46 13.27 17.52
CA GLY A 44 2.04 14.40 18.25
C GLY A 44 3.12 15.16 17.46
N LEU A 45 3.74 14.52 16.47
CA LEU A 45 4.67 15.13 15.52
C LEU A 45 4.00 15.69 14.25
N GLY A 46 2.67 15.69 14.17
CA GLY A 46 1.90 16.26 13.08
C GLY A 46 1.45 15.26 12.00
N VAL A 47 1.56 13.96 12.25
CA VAL A 47 1.00 12.96 11.33
C VAL A 47 -0.52 12.90 11.50
N GLU A 48 -1.26 13.21 10.44
CA GLU A 48 -2.73 13.21 10.43
C GLU A 48 -3.33 11.97 9.79
N LYS A 49 -2.53 11.23 9.00
CA LYS A 49 -2.97 10.10 8.19
C LYS A 49 -2.25 8.82 8.57
N LEU A 50 -3.00 7.84 9.01
CA LEU A 50 -2.51 6.51 9.29
C LEU A 50 -3.03 5.51 8.25
N ARG A 51 -2.12 4.67 7.74
CA ARG A 51 -2.47 3.57 6.83
C ARG A 51 -2.01 2.25 7.41
N ILE A 52 -2.96 1.38 7.67
CA ILE A 52 -2.67 -0.01 8.05
C ILE A 52 -2.39 -0.80 6.78
N THR A 53 -1.23 -1.46 6.75
CA THR A 53 -0.74 -2.28 5.66
C THR A 53 0.22 -3.34 6.21
N GLY A 54 1.09 -3.92 5.40
CA GLY A 54 2.08 -4.92 5.79
C GLY A 54 2.23 -5.94 4.68
N GLY A 55 2.34 -7.23 4.99
CA GLY A 55 1.95 -8.30 4.09
C GLY A 55 0.43 -8.18 3.82
N GLU A 56 -0.38 -9.01 4.48
CA GLU A 56 -1.84 -8.78 4.46
C GLU A 56 -2.33 -8.50 5.89
N PRO A 57 -2.80 -7.29 6.20
CA PRO A 57 -3.21 -6.94 7.56
C PRO A 57 -4.40 -7.77 8.06
N THR A 58 -5.30 -8.21 7.17
CA THR A 58 -6.50 -8.97 7.55
C THR A 58 -6.21 -10.42 8.00
N VAL A 59 -4.99 -10.93 7.82
CA VAL A 59 -4.58 -12.22 8.40
C VAL A 59 -4.18 -12.11 9.87
N ARG A 60 -4.02 -10.90 10.37
CA ARG A 60 -3.73 -10.66 11.78
C ARG A 60 -5.01 -10.74 12.60
N HIS A 61 -4.97 -11.55 13.66
CA HIS A 61 -6.12 -11.75 14.56
C HIS A 61 -6.56 -10.43 15.19
N ASP A 62 -7.86 -10.24 15.37
CA ASP A 62 -8.47 -9.07 16.04
C ASP A 62 -8.04 -7.70 15.46
N LEU A 63 -7.84 -7.62 14.15
CA LEU A 63 -7.52 -6.37 13.47
C LEU A 63 -8.48 -5.20 13.79
N PRO A 64 -9.80 -5.41 13.98
CA PRO A 64 -10.71 -4.34 14.43
C PRO A 64 -10.30 -3.69 15.75
N ASP A 65 -9.62 -4.40 16.66
CA ASP A 65 -9.16 -3.81 17.91
C ASP A 65 -8.04 -2.79 17.67
N LEU A 66 -7.08 -3.10 16.79
CA LEU A 66 -6.08 -2.12 16.37
C LEU A 66 -6.75 -0.89 15.71
N VAL A 67 -7.72 -1.11 14.82
CA VAL A 67 -8.45 -0.01 14.18
C VAL A 67 -9.11 0.89 15.22
N ARG A 68 -9.77 0.31 16.24
CA ARG A 68 -10.40 1.05 17.33
C ARG A 68 -9.39 1.85 18.15
N MET A 69 -8.24 1.25 18.47
CA MET A 69 -7.16 1.93 19.20
C MET A 69 -6.60 3.11 18.42
N LEU A 70 -6.40 2.97 17.11
CA LEU A 70 -5.89 4.04 16.26
C LEU A 70 -6.93 5.13 15.98
N ALA A 71 -8.20 4.75 15.81
CA ALA A 71 -9.31 5.70 15.61
C ALA A 71 -9.57 6.57 16.86
N ALA A 72 -9.21 6.08 18.05
CA ALA A 72 -9.34 6.82 19.31
C ALA A 72 -8.19 7.80 19.57
N ILE A 73 -7.19 7.90 18.72
CA ILE A 73 -6.08 8.85 18.88
C ILE A 73 -6.53 10.23 18.38
N ASP A 74 -6.56 11.21 19.28
CA ASP A 74 -6.86 12.59 18.92
C ASP A 74 -5.82 13.11 17.91
N GLY A 75 -6.30 13.74 16.82
CA GLY A 75 -5.45 14.24 15.73
C GLY A 75 -5.37 13.29 14.52
N VAL A 76 -5.82 12.04 14.62
CA VAL A 76 -5.96 11.15 13.45
C VAL A 76 -7.16 11.60 12.61
N ARG A 77 -6.89 12.21 11.46
CA ARG A 77 -7.93 12.69 10.53
C ARG A 77 -8.29 11.67 9.45
N ASP A 78 -7.35 10.81 9.10
CA ASP A 78 -7.49 9.84 8.01
C ASP A 78 -6.91 8.47 8.40
N LEU A 79 -7.78 7.55 8.79
CA LEU A 79 -7.44 6.15 9.06
C LEU A 79 -7.91 5.27 7.91
N THR A 80 -6.96 4.59 7.26
CA THR A 80 -7.23 3.76 6.08
C THR A 80 -6.51 2.41 6.17
N LEU A 81 -7.04 1.43 5.47
CA LEU A 81 -6.49 0.09 5.32
C LEU A 81 -6.16 -0.20 3.86
N THR A 82 -5.02 -0.85 3.58
CA THR A 82 -4.76 -1.48 2.30
C THR A 82 -4.80 -2.99 2.48
N THR A 83 -5.55 -3.69 1.63
CA THR A 83 -5.76 -5.15 1.73
C THR A 83 -5.88 -5.79 0.36
N ASN A 84 -5.56 -7.07 0.25
CA ASN A 84 -5.83 -7.89 -0.93
C ASN A 84 -7.33 -8.30 -1.06
N GLY A 85 -8.16 -7.90 -0.09
CA GLY A 85 -9.59 -8.12 -0.13
C GLY A 85 -10.07 -9.53 0.23
N SER A 86 -9.17 -10.49 0.42
CA SER A 86 -9.53 -11.91 0.60
C SER A 86 -10.44 -12.20 1.80
N ALA A 87 -10.30 -11.44 2.89
CA ALA A 87 -11.11 -11.58 4.10
C ALA A 87 -12.16 -10.47 4.26
N LEU A 88 -12.25 -9.55 3.31
CA LEU A 88 -13.00 -8.30 3.45
C LEU A 88 -14.50 -8.53 3.59
N ARG A 89 -15.07 -9.54 2.92
CA ARG A 89 -16.49 -9.90 3.09
C ARG A 89 -16.88 -10.13 4.56
N LYS A 90 -15.95 -10.69 5.36
CA LYS A 90 -16.19 -10.95 6.78
C LYS A 90 -15.83 -9.78 7.69
N LEU A 91 -14.84 -8.97 7.28
CA LEU A 91 -14.24 -7.96 8.14
C LEU A 91 -14.74 -6.54 7.87
N ALA A 92 -15.39 -6.25 6.74
CA ALA A 92 -15.82 -4.89 6.40
C ALA A 92 -16.70 -4.25 7.49
N GLY A 93 -17.76 -4.93 7.94
CA GLY A 93 -18.62 -4.45 9.02
C GLY A 93 -17.87 -4.22 10.34
N PRO A 94 -17.15 -5.22 10.88
CA PRO A 94 -16.34 -5.05 12.08
C PRO A 94 -15.29 -3.92 11.98
N LEU A 95 -14.63 -3.74 10.84
CA LEU A 95 -13.66 -2.67 10.62
C LEU A 95 -14.33 -1.28 10.60
N ALA A 96 -15.48 -1.16 9.93
CA ALA A 96 -16.25 0.08 9.91
C ALA A 96 -16.76 0.44 11.32
N ALA A 97 -17.31 -0.53 12.05
CA ALA A 97 -17.75 -0.35 13.43
C ALA A 97 -16.60 0.03 14.39
N ALA A 98 -15.36 -0.39 14.08
CA ALA A 98 -14.16 -0.02 14.82
C ALA A 98 -13.64 1.39 14.51
N GLY A 99 -14.19 2.09 13.49
CA GLY A 99 -13.83 3.45 13.13
C GLY A 99 -13.00 3.58 11.83
N LEU A 100 -12.82 2.48 11.08
CA LEU A 100 -12.25 2.59 9.72
C LEU A 100 -13.24 3.35 8.83
N ARG A 101 -12.75 4.35 8.09
CA ARG A 101 -13.63 5.17 7.24
C ARG A 101 -13.54 4.79 5.77
N ARG A 102 -12.35 4.44 5.28
CA ARG A 102 -12.09 4.17 3.86
C ARG A 102 -11.06 3.06 3.68
N ILE A 103 -11.08 2.46 2.51
CA ILE A 103 -10.26 1.30 2.23
C ILE A 103 -9.62 1.38 0.85
N THR A 104 -8.47 0.74 0.71
CA THR A 104 -7.84 0.46 -0.58
C THR A 104 -7.77 -1.04 -0.76
N VAL A 105 -8.28 -1.55 -1.88
CA VAL A 105 -8.24 -2.98 -2.22
C VAL A 105 -7.28 -3.17 -3.39
N SER A 106 -6.37 -4.14 -3.27
CA SER A 106 -5.48 -4.53 -4.37
C SER A 106 -6.22 -5.50 -5.29
N LEU A 107 -6.35 -5.12 -6.57
CA LEU A 107 -7.06 -5.89 -7.59
C LEU A 107 -6.43 -5.61 -8.96
N ASP A 108 -5.63 -6.55 -9.46
CA ASP A 108 -4.80 -6.35 -10.64
C ASP A 108 -5.50 -6.72 -11.96
N SER A 109 -6.63 -7.43 -11.90
CA SER A 109 -7.46 -7.78 -13.05
C SER A 109 -8.87 -8.18 -12.61
N LEU A 110 -9.85 -8.00 -13.52
CA LEU A 110 -11.20 -8.58 -13.40
C LEU A 110 -11.29 -9.97 -14.04
N ASP A 111 -10.34 -10.31 -14.92
CA ASP A 111 -10.20 -11.64 -15.48
C ASP A 111 -9.65 -12.59 -14.42
N ASP A 112 -10.36 -13.70 -14.17
CA ASP A 112 -10.03 -14.63 -13.08
C ASP A 112 -8.72 -15.37 -13.33
N GLU A 113 -8.39 -15.70 -14.58
CA GLU A 113 -7.12 -16.37 -14.91
C GLU A 113 -5.93 -15.43 -14.69
N ILE A 114 -5.99 -14.21 -15.22
CA ILE A 114 -4.96 -13.19 -15.02
C ILE A 114 -4.82 -12.88 -13.52
N PHE A 115 -5.93 -12.71 -12.80
CA PHE A 115 -5.91 -12.42 -11.37
C PHE A 115 -5.26 -13.55 -10.56
N ARG A 116 -5.55 -14.82 -10.86
CA ARG A 116 -4.90 -15.97 -10.19
C ARG A 116 -3.40 -16.02 -10.49
N ARG A 117 -2.99 -15.75 -11.73
CA ARG A 117 -1.57 -15.65 -12.08
C ARG A 117 -0.86 -14.52 -11.32
N MET A 118 -1.51 -13.37 -11.15
CA MET A 118 -0.97 -12.23 -10.41
C MET A 118 -0.86 -12.50 -8.91
N ASN A 119 -1.90 -13.10 -8.30
CA ASN A 119 -1.92 -13.36 -6.85
C ASN A 119 -1.10 -14.60 -6.42
N GLY A 120 -0.65 -15.41 -7.37
CA GLY A 120 0.24 -16.56 -7.15
C GLY A 120 -0.37 -17.73 -6.35
N ILE A 121 -1.67 -17.72 -6.14
CA ILE A 121 -2.44 -18.80 -5.51
C ILE A 121 -3.77 -18.99 -6.23
N ASP A 122 -4.44 -20.11 -5.96
CA ASP A 122 -5.75 -20.39 -6.56
C ASP A 122 -6.89 -19.63 -5.83
N PHE A 123 -6.82 -18.29 -5.84
CA PHE A 123 -7.86 -17.44 -5.22
C PHE A 123 -8.66 -16.71 -6.29
N PRO A 124 -10.00 -16.94 -6.37
CA PRO A 124 -10.81 -16.37 -7.45
C PRO A 124 -11.11 -14.88 -7.23
N VAL A 125 -11.08 -14.10 -8.31
CA VAL A 125 -11.35 -12.65 -8.32
C VAL A 125 -12.72 -12.32 -7.74
N ARG A 126 -13.71 -13.16 -7.97
CA ARG A 126 -15.09 -12.99 -7.48
C ARG A 126 -15.14 -12.73 -5.96
N ARG A 127 -14.30 -13.42 -5.18
CA ARG A 127 -14.27 -13.25 -3.72
C ARG A 127 -13.75 -11.88 -3.30
N VAL A 128 -12.87 -11.26 -4.08
CA VAL A 128 -12.42 -9.88 -3.85
C VAL A 128 -13.53 -8.90 -4.20
N LEU A 129 -14.22 -9.12 -5.32
CA LEU A 129 -15.37 -8.30 -5.73
C LEU A 129 -16.50 -8.36 -4.69
N ASP A 130 -16.83 -9.54 -4.15
CA ASP A 130 -17.78 -9.71 -3.05
C ASP A 130 -17.31 -8.96 -1.78
N GLY A 131 -16.00 -8.91 -1.55
CA GLY A 131 -15.41 -8.14 -0.45
C GLY A 131 -15.55 -6.62 -0.65
N ILE A 132 -15.39 -6.13 -1.87
CA ILE A 132 -15.59 -4.70 -2.22
C ILE A 132 -17.07 -4.32 -2.03
N ALA A 133 -18.00 -5.18 -2.46
CA ALA A 133 -19.44 -4.97 -2.24
C ALA A 133 -19.75 -4.87 -0.73
N ALA A 134 -19.23 -5.80 0.08
CA ALA A 134 -19.40 -5.77 1.54
C ALA A 134 -18.81 -4.52 2.19
N ALA A 135 -17.67 -4.01 1.68
CA ALA A 135 -17.07 -2.76 2.15
C ALA A 135 -17.97 -1.54 1.86
N ARG A 136 -18.61 -1.52 0.68
CA ARG A 136 -19.60 -0.48 0.32
C ARG A 136 -20.82 -0.55 1.23
N GLU A 137 -21.39 -1.75 1.43
CA GLU A 137 -22.53 -1.98 2.33
C GLU A 137 -22.22 -1.56 3.78
N ALA A 138 -20.98 -1.73 4.22
CA ALA A 138 -20.50 -1.28 5.52
C ALA A 138 -20.25 0.24 5.62
N GLY A 139 -20.44 0.99 4.54
CA GLY A 139 -20.26 2.45 4.51
C GLY A 139 -18.78 2.91 4.41
N LEU A 140 -17.85 2.02 4.05
CA LEU A 140 -16.46 2.40 3.82
C LEU A 140 -16.35 3.18 2.51
N ALA A 141 -16.08 4.49 2.58
CA ALA A 141 -15.98 5.36 1.40
C ALA A 141 -14.94 6.47 1.58
N PRO A 142 -14.24 6.88 0.51
CA PRO A 142 -14.21 6.25 -0.80
C PRO A 142 -13.44 4.91 -0.79
N ILE A 143 -13.89 3.96 -1.61
CA ILE A 143 -13.14 2.73 -1.88
C ILE A 143 -12.18 3.01 -3.04
N LYS A 144 -10.90 2.75 -2.81
CA LYS A 144 -9.88 2.83 -3.86
C LYS A 144 -9.44 1.42 -4.25
N VAL A 145 -9.18 1.22 -5.53
CA VAL A 145 -8.64 -0.02 -6.08
C VAL A 145 -7.22 0.26 -6.58
N ASN A 146 -6.24 -0.51 -6.11
CA ASN A 146 -4.88 -0.46 -6.63
C ASN A 146 -4.66 -1.62 -7.60
N ALA A 147 -4.10 -1.33 -8.74
CA ALA A 147 -3.68 -2.33 -9.72
C ALA A 147 -2.22 -2.08 -10.12
N VAL A 148 -1.33 -3.02 -9.83
CA VAL A 148 0.02 -3.03 -10.39
C VAL A 148 -0.08 -3.48 -11.83
N VAL A 149 0.50 -2.71 -12.75
CA VAL A 149 0.48 -3.02 -14.19
C VAL A 149 1.85 -3.53 -14.62
N ARG A 150 1.88 -4.76 -15.15
CA ARG A 150 3.08 -5.41 -15.66
C ARG A 150 2.86 -5.83 -17.10
N ARG A 151 3.77 -5.41 -18.00
CA ARG A 151 3.75 -5.77 -19.42
C ARG A 151 3.91 -7.28 -19.61
N GLY A 152 3.16 -7.83 -20.55
CA GLY A 152 3.12 -9.26 -20.81
C GLY A 152 2.30 -10.07 -19.80
N LEU A 153 1.66 -9.41 -18.82
CA LEU A 153 0.88 -10.11 -17.80
C LEU A 153 -0.55 -9.58 -17.65
N ASN A 154 -0.74 -8.29 -17.38
CA ASN A 154 -2.07 -7.71 -17.13
C ASN A 154 -2.28 -6.31 -17.73
N GLU A 155 -1.46 -5.86 -18.67
CA GLU A 155 -1.63 -4.55 -19.31
C GLU A 155 -2.98 -4.42 -20.07
N GLU A 156 -3.55 -5.52 -20.51
CA GLU A 156 -4.87 -5.55 -21.14
C GLU A 156 -6.01 -5.36 -20.12
N SER A 157 -5.73 -5.50 -18.82
CA SER A 157 -6.69 -5.25 -17.75
C SER A 157 -6.90 -3.76 -17.46
N ILE A 158 -6.07 -2.86 -18.00
CA ILE A 158 -6.15 -1.41 -17.73
C ILE A 158 -7.55 -0.86 -18.08
N LEU A 159 -7.99 -1.07 -19.30
CA LEU A 159 -9.27 -0.50 -19.76
C LEU A 159 -10.49 -1.17 -19.12
N PRO A 160 -10.56 -2.51 -18.99
CA PRO A 160 -11.63 -3.17 -18.24
C PRO A 160 -11.73 -2.69 -16.79
N LEU A 161 -10.61 -2.59 -16.06
CA LEU A 161 -10.59 -2.08 -14.68
C LEU A 161 -11.05 -0.62 -14.59
N ALA A 162 -10.60 0.23 -15.52
CA ALA A 162 -11.00 1.65 -15.54
C ALA A 162 -12.51 1.81 -15.77
N ARG A 163 -13.09 1.05 -16.72
CA ARG A 163 -14.53 1.04 -17.00
C ARG A 163 -15.33 0.56 -15.80
N TRP A 164 -14.98 -0.61 -15.29
CA TRP A 164 -15.65 -1.20 -14.13
C TRP A 164 -15.60 -0.26 -12.92
N ALA A 165 -14.42 0.29 -12.60
CA ALA A 165 -14.29 1.20 -11.45
C ALA A 165 -15.14 2.47 -11.61
N ARG A 166 -15.20 3.03 -12.83
CA ARG A 166 -16.07 4.15 -13.16
C ARG A 166 -17.54 3.81 -12.93
N ASP A 167 -17.98 2.68 -13.50
CA ASP A 167 -19.39 2.25 -13.46
C ASP A 167 -19.82 1.90 -12.03
N GLU A 168 -18.89 1.43 -11.19
CA GLU A 168 -19.09 1.13 -9.76
C GLU A 168 -18.86 2.35 -8.84
N GLY A 169 -18.51 3.53 -9.35
CA GLY A 169 -18.22 4.71 -8.53
C GLY A 169 -16.97 4.56 -7.65
N LEU A 170 -15.99 3.76 -8.09
CA LEU A 170 -14.73 3.51 -7.41
C LEU A 170 -13.61 4.36 -8.01
N VAL A 171 -12.52 4.54 -7.27
CA VAL A 171 -11.30 5.19 -7.77
C VAL A 171 -10.23 4.12 -8.01
N VAL A 172 -9.99 3.77 -9.28
CA VAL A 172 -8.86 2.90 -9.60
C VAL A 172 -7.56 3.69 -9.67
N ARG A 173 -6.49 3.11 -9.13
CA ARG A 173 -5.13 3.65 -9.22
C ARG A 173 -4.22 2.62 -9.86
N PHE A 174 -3.73 2.92 -11.03
CA PHE A 174 -2.74 2.11 -11.71
C PHE A 174 -1.35 2.44 -11.18
N ILE A 175 -0.56 1.42 -10.92
CA ILE A 175 0.78 1.52 -10.34
C ILE A 175 1.76 0.90 -11.32
N GLU A 176 2.77 1.64 -11.74
CA GLU A 176 3.87 1.09 -12.52
C GLU A 176 4.55 -0.03 -11.75
N PHE A 177 4.85 -1.15 -12.42
CA PHE A 177 5.65 -2.22 -11.83
C PHE A 177 7.03 -1.69 -11.45
N MET A 178 7.43 -1.84 -10.19
CA MET A 178 8.64 -1.24 -9.66
C MET A 178 9.53 -2.25 -8.93
N ASP A 179 10.82 -1.92 -8.84
CA ASP A 179 11.91 -2.71 -8.29
C ASP A 179 11.97 -2.67 -6.75
N VAL A 180 10.87 -2.95 -6.07
CA VAL A 180 10.82 -3.01 -4.60
C VAL A 180 11.33 -4.36 -4.12
N GLY A 181 12.27 -4.37 -3.17
CA GLY A 181 12.93 -5.60 -2.72
C GLY A 181 13.93 -6.16 -3.75
N HIS A 182 14.26 -7.43 -3.62
CA HIS A 182 15.19 -8.15 -4.49
C HIS A 182 14.56 -9.35 -5.19
N THR A 183 13.36 -9.75 -4.78
CA THR A 183 12.79 -11.05 -5.13
C THR A 183 11.79 -11.03 -6.27
N ASN A 184 11.35 -9.85 -6.71
CA ASN A 184 10.25 -9.72 -7.67
C ASN A 184 10.69 -9.82 -9.16
N GLY A 185 11.97 -10.02 -9.43
CA GLY A 185 12.50 -10.18 -10.79
C GLY A 185 12.25 -9.00 -11.71
N TRP A 186 12.18 -7.79 -11.16
CA TRP A 186 11.85 -6.58 -11.89
C TRP A 186 12.77 -6.31 -13.08
N ARG A 187 12.18 -5.92 -14.20
CA ARG A 187 12.88 -5.50 -15.43
C ARG A 187 12.19 -4.27 -16.01
N MET A 188 12.96 -3.36 -16.57
CA MET A 188 12.45 -2.11 -17.15
C MET A 188 11.53 -2.34 -18.36
N ASP A 189 11.79 -3.36 -19.16
CA ASP A 189 10.96 -3.71 -20.33
C ASP A 189 9.56 -4.27 -19.96
N GLU A 190 9.37 -4.64 -18.70
CA GLU A 190 8.07 -5.05 -18.16
C GLU A 190 7.25 -3.89 -17.56
N VAL A 191 7.81 -2.71 -17.51
CA VAL A 191 7.10 -1.50 -17.07
C VAL A 191 6.16 -1.02 -18.16
N VAL A 192 4.90 -0.78 -17.80
CA VAL A 192 3.94 -0.04 -18.64
C VAL A 192 3.98 1.40 -18.17
N PRO A 193 4.55 2.34 -18.95
CA PRO A 193 4.72 3.72 -18.52
C PRO A 193 3.39 4.43 -18.28
N ARG A 194 3.38 5.39 -17.35
CA ARG A 194 2.23 6.27 -17.08
C ARG A 194 1.60 6.83 -18.36
N ALA A 195 2.42 7.30 -19.28
CA ALA A 195 1.94 7.87 -20.54
C ALA A 195 1.12 6.87 -21.36
N GLU A 196 1.55 5.61 -21.40
CA GLU A 196 0.83 4.53 -22.09
C GLU A 196 -0.47 4.17 -21.36
N ILE A 197 -0.45 4.06 -20.04
CA ILE A 197 -1.66 3.80 -19.24
C ILE A 197 -2.71 4.88 -19.53
N LEU A 198 -2.30 6.15 -19.48
CA LEU A 198 -3.20 7.27 -19.74
C LEU A 198 -3.71 7.29 -21.18
N ALA A 199 -2.85 7.06 -22.17
CA ALA A 199 -3.25 7.04 -23.58
C ALA A 199 -4.29 5.94 -23.87
N ARG A 200 -4.13 4.75 -23.30
CA ARG A 200 -5.11 3.64 -23.45
C ARG A 200 -6.48 4.01 -22.87
N ILE A 201 -6.51 4.70 -21.73
CA ILE A 201 -7.78 5.10 -21.08
C ILE A 201 -8.39 6.31 -21.79
N ASP A 202 -7.59 7.34 -22.08
CA ASP A 202 -8.05 8.59 -22.70
C ASP A 202 -8.67 8.37 -24.09
N ALA A 203 -8.13 7.44 -24.87
CA ALA A 203 -8.68 7.06 -26.17
C ALA A 203 -10.12 6.53 -26.11
N ALA A 204 -10.49 5.88 -25.02
CA ALA A 204 -11.83 5.29 -24.84
C ALA A 204 -12.73 6.12 -23.89
N MET A 205 -12.14 6.80 -22.93
CA MET A 205 -12.79 7.60 -21.89
C MET A 205 -11.95 8.84 -21.64
N PRO A 206 -12.27 9.97 -22.34
CA PRO A 206 -11.45 11.19 -22.28
C PRO A 206 -11.21 11.69 -20.87
N LEU A 207 -9.94 12.01 -20.59
CA LEU A 207 -9.45 12.39 -19.27
C LEU A 207 -9.08 13.89 -19.20
N GLN A 208 -9.10 14.42 -18.00
CA GLN A 208 -8.58 15.74 -17.66
C GLN A 208 -7.76 15.63 -16.38
N ALA A 209 -6.54 16.17 -16.40
CA ALA A 209 -5.70 16.21 -15.18
C ALA A 209 -6.37 17.05 -14.09
N VAL A 210 -6.21 16.59 -12.84
CA VAL A 210 -6.71 17.26 -11.63
C VAL A 210 -5.53 17.55 -10.72
N PRO A 211 -5.44 18.74 -10.11
CA PRO A 211 -4.39 19.04 -9.14
C PRO A 211 -4.37 18.03 -7.97
N ALA A 212 -3.19 17.87 -7.38
CA ALA A 212 -3.04 17.06 -6.15
C ALA A 212 -3.98 17.57 -5.06
N GLY A 213 -4.63 16.68 -4.35
CA GLY A 213 -5.57 17.01 -3.28
C GLY A 213 -4.87 17.45 -1.98
N TYR A 214 -3.59 17.10 -1.81
CA TYR A 214 -2.76 17.45 -0.65
C TYR A 214 -1.26 17.32 -1.00
N PRO A 215 -0.37 18.04 -0.28
CA PRO A 215 1.08 17.93 -0.48
C PRO A 215 1.57 16.48 -0.27
N GLY A 216 2.39 15.97 -1.19
CA GLY A 216 2.92 14.60 -1.12
C GLY A 216 1.94 13.51 -1.55
N GLU A 217 0.82 13.86 -2.22
CA GLU A 217 -0.02 12.86 -2.88
C GLU A 217 0.79 12.11 -3.95
N VAL A 218 0.73 10.77 -3.91
CA VAL A 218 1.59 9.93 -4.75
C VAL A 218 1.00 9.60 -6.12
N ALA A 219 -0.31 9.70 -6.25
CA ALA A 219 -1.02 9.41 -7.49
C ALA A 219 -1.31 10.71 -8.22
N ASP A 220 -0.88 10.81 -9.48
CA ASP A 220 -1.42 11.80 -10.40
C ASP A 220 -2.88 11.50 -10.63
N ARG A 221 -3.74 12.50 -10.48
CA ARG A 221 -5.20 12.36 -10.58
C ARG A 221 -5.72 12.83 -11.91
N PHE A 222 -6.69 12.10 -12.45
CA PHE A 222 -7.39 12.43 -13.68
C PHE A 222 -8.88 12.18 -13.48
N ARG A 223 -9.69 13.13 -13.95
CA ARG A 223 -11.14 13.01 -13.96
C ARG A 223 -11.61 12.65 -15.35
N TYR A 224 -12.63 11.82 -15.47
CA TYR A 224 -13.33 11.64 -16.74
C TYR A 224 -14.04 12.93 -17.12
N ARG A 225 -13.94 13.34 -18.40
CA ARG A 225 -14.53 14.62 -18.86
C ARG A 225 -16.05 14.65 -18.78
N ASP A 226 -16.69 13.49 -18.79
CA ASP A 226 -18.14 13.35 -18.58
C ASP A 226 -18.57 13.50 -17.11
N GLY A 227 -17.63 13.68 -16.19
CA GLY A 227 -17.89 13.84 -14.76
C GLY A 227 -18.17 12.55 -14.00
N SER A 228 -18.07 11.37 -14.64
CA SER A 228 -18.46 10.07 -14.07
C SER A 228 -17.49 9.51 -13.00
N GLY A 229 -16.43 10.24 -12.65
CA GLY A 229 -15.48 9.81 -11.64
C GLY A 229 -14.03 10.18 -11.95
N GLU A 230 -13.09 9.52 -11.27
CA GLU A 230 -11.66 9.79 -11.43
C GLU A 230 -10.82 8.50 -11.37
N ILE A 231 -9.63 8.58 -11.95
CA ILE A 231 -8.57 7.59 -11.83
C ILE A 231 -7.31 8.22 -11.24
N GLY A 232 -6.38 7.39 -10.80
CA GLY A 232 -5.03 7.81 -10.44
C GLY A 232 -3.96 6.97 -11.15
N VAL A 233 -2.77 7.54 -11.32
CA VAL A 233 -1.58 6.81 -11.77
C VAL A 233 -0.44 7.07 -10.80
N ILE A 234 0.22 6.03 -10.34
CA ILE A 234 1.40 6.10 -9.47
C ILE A 234 2.62 5.73 -10.30
N ALA A 235 3.30 6.77 -10.79
CA ALA A 235 4.41 6.67 -11.74
C ALA A 235 5.77 6.71 -11.02
N SER A 236 6.05 5.71 -10.17
CA SER A 236 7.30 5.65 -9.40
C SER A 236 8.56 5.38 -10.24
N VAL A 237 8.39 4.92 -11.48
CA VAL A 237 9.48 4.55 -12.39
C VAL A 237 9.71 5.64 -13.43
N THR A 238 8.66 6.02 -14.17
CA THR A 238 8.82 6.95 -15.29
C THR A 238 8.67 8.42 -14.92
N GLN A 239 8.03 8.71 -13.79
CA GLN A 239 7.88 10.08 -13.27
C GLN A 239 8.01 10.10 -11.74
N PRO A 240 9.22 9.95 -11.19
CA PRO A 240 9.47 9.89 -9.75
C PRO A 240 9.02 11.17 -9.04
N PHE A 241 8.60 11.01 -7.77
CA PHE A 241 8.08 12.10 -6.93
C PHE A 241 8.76 12.17 -5.55
N CYS A 242 10.07 11.82 -5.47
CA CYS A 242 10.81 11.74 -4.21
C CYS A 242 10.89 13.07 -3.47
N GLY A 243 11.06 14.18 -4.20
CA GLY A 243 11.21 15.52 -3.62
C GLY A 243 9.99 16.00 -2.80
N ALA A 244 8.79 15.53 -3.10
CA ALA A 244 7.56 15.87 -2.39
C ALA A 244 7.06 14.76 -1.45
N CYS A 245 7.84 13.69 -1.24
CA CYS A 245 7.39 12.53 -0.47
C CYS A 245 7.36 12.81 1.03
N THR A 246 6.19 12.69 1.66
CA THR A 246 5.94 12.91 3.09
C THR A 246 5.66 11.62 3.87
N ARG A 247 5.99 10.45 3.31
CA ARG A 247 5.64 9.15 3.90
C ARG A 247 6.75 8.62 4.80
N ALA A 248 6.34 8.06 5.93
CA ALA A 248 7.14 7.17 6.75
C ALA A 248 6.45 5.81 6.87
N ARG A 249 7.19 4.76 7.16
CA ARG A 249 6.70 3.40 7.35
C ARG A 249 7.24 2.83 8.64
N LEU A 250 6.38 2.13 9.36
CA LEU A 250 6.74 1.38 10.54
C LEU A 250 6.54 -0.11 10.23
N SER A 251 7.64 -0.87 10.12
CA SER A 251 7.61 -2.29 9.77
C SER A 251 6.89 -3.13 10.83
N ALA A 252 6.55 -4.38 10.53
CA ALA A 252 5.90 -5.29 11.49
C ALA A 252 6.74 -5.51 12.75
N GLU A 253 8.04 -5.48 12.65
CA GLU A 253 8.96 -5.69 13.78
C GLU A 253 9.40 -4.42 14.50
N GLY A 254 9.15 -3.21 13.97
CA GLY A 254 9.41 -2.00 14.71
C GLY A 254 10.47 -1.08 14.17
N GLU A 255 10.87 -1.27 12.97
CA GLU A 255 11.78 -0.37 12.31
C GLU A 255 11.05 0.77 11.60
N LEU A 256 11.55 1.97 11.73
CA LEU A 256 11.11 3.17 11.01
C LEU A 256 11.87 3.30 9.70
N PHE A 257 11.14 3.34 8.59
CA PHE A 257 11.65 3.57 7.23
C PHE A 257 11.10 4.88 6.69
N THR A 258 11.95 5.65 6.03
CA THR A 258 11.59 6.90 5.36
C THR A 258 11.37 6.74 3.85
N CYS A 259 11.77 5.58 3.29
CA CYS A 259 11.58 5.24 1.88
C CYS A 259 11.10 3.80 1.70
N LEU A 260 10.32 3.53 0.65
CA LEU A 260 9.89 2.17 0.26
C LEU A 260 11.08 1.32 -0.26
N PHE A 261 12.11 1.97 -0.77
CA PHE A 261 13.31 1.34 -1.32
C PHE A 261 14.49 1.34 -0.35
N ALA A 262 14.25 1.62 0.93
CA ALA A 262 15.32 1.65 1.93
C ALA A 262 15.90 0.25 2.17
N GLY A 263 17.21 0.18 2.37
CA GLY A 263 17.92 -1.06 2.67
C GLY A 263 17.90 -1.44 4.16
N ARG A 264 17.60 -0.47 5.04
CA ARG A 264 17.50 -0.67 6.49
C ARG A 264 16.59 0.36 7.11
N GLY A 265 15.97 0.00 8.22
CA GLY A 265 15.20 0.90 9.07
C GLY A 265 15.97 1.36 10.31
N THR A 266 15.35 2.24 11.07
CA THR A 266 15.79 2.60 12.42
C THR A 266 14.93 1.86 13.43
N ASP A 267 15.55 1.07 14.28
CA ASP A 267 14.86 0.29 15.31
C ASP A 267 14.20 1.20 16.35
N LEU A 268 12.89 1.09 16.48
CA LEU A 268 12.08 1.69 17.54
C LEU A 268 11.56 0.64 18.54
N LYS A 269 11.65 -0.66 18.22
CA LYS A 269 11.14 -1.74 19.05
C LYS A 269 11.99 -1.93 20.31
N GLU A 270 13.30 -2.05 20.12
CA GLU A 270 14.19 -2.31 21.27
C GLU A 270 14.10 -1.19 22.32
N PRO A 271 14.28 0.11 21.97
CA PRO A 271 14.10 1.18 22.95
C PRO A 271 12.70 1.19 23.59
N LEU A 272 11.65 0.95 22.79
CA LEU A 272 10.28 0.88 23.29
C LEU A 272 10.12 -0.21 24.38
N ARG A 273 10.66 -1.40 24.15
CA ARG A 273 10.60 -2.56 25.06
C ARG A 273 11.57 -2.45 26.24
N ALA A 274 12.66 -1.73 26.07
CA ALA A 274 13.59 -1.39 27.15
C ALA A 274 13.05 -0.31 28.10
N GLY A 275 11.85 0.23 27.84
CA GLY A 275 11.22 1.22 28.71
C GLY A 275 11.55 2.66 28.40
N ALA A 276 12.02 2.96 27.17
CA ALA A 276 12.23 4.34 26.75
C ALA A 276 10.98 5.20 26.94
N THR A 277 11.18 6.43 27.39
CA THR A 277 10.14 7.44 27.53
C THR A 277 9.59 7.87 26.19
N ASP A 278 8.42 8.51 26.17
CA ASP A 278 7.83 9.04 24.94
C ASP A 278 8.71 10.15 24.33
N ASP A 279 9.37 10.98 25.17
CA ASP A 279 10.28 12.04 24.71
C ASP A 279 11.53 11.46 24.01
N GLU A 280 12.13 10.40 24.55
CA GLU A 280 13.27 9.72 23.93
C GLU A 280 12.89 9.09 22.57
N LEU A 281 11.72 8.49 22.48
CA LEU A 281 11.21 7.94 21.20
C LEU A 281 10.90 9.05 20.18
N VAL A 282 10.31 10.17 20.63
CA VAL A 282 10.03 11.34 19.79
C VAL A 282 11.32 11.92 19.23
N GLU A 283 12.35 12.10 20.06
CA GLU A 283 13.64 12.62 19.61
C GLU A 283 14.30 11.69 18.59
N ARG A 284 14.22 10.38 18.81
CA ARG A 284 14.72 9.39 17.85
C ARG A 284 13.97 9.46 16.51
N ILE A 285 12.65 9.60 16.52
CA ILE A 285 11.85 9.76 15.29
C ILE A 285 12.22 11.08 14.58
N ARG A 286 12.35 12.18 15.32
CA ARG A 286 12.75 13.49 14.78
C ARG A 286 14.11 13.45 14.12
N SER A 287 15.11 12.84 14.77
CA SER A 287 16.48 12.75 14.23
C SER A 287 16.52 11.98 12.92
N VAL A 288 15.76 10.89 12.79
CA VAL A 288 15.63 10.13 11.54
C VAL A 288 15.01 10.98 10.43
N TRP A 289 13.94 11.72 10.76
CA TRP A 289 13.26 12.54 9.76
C TRP A 289 14.08 13.76 9.33
N ALA A 290 14.81 14.37 10.24
CA ALA A 290 15.61 15.57 9.98
C ALA A 290 16.75 15.35 8.96
N ILE A 291 17.33 14.14 8.95
CA ILE A 291 18.43 13.78 8.02
C ILE A 291 17.95 13.08 6.76
N ARG A 292 16.63 12.99 6.55
CA ARG A 292 16.06 12.28 5.41
C ARG A 292 16.47 12.90 4.09
N ALA A 293 17.10 12.09 3.22
CA ALA A 293 17.55 12.47 1.89
C ALA A 293 17.20 11.41 0.82
N ASP A 294 16.16 10.63 1.05
CA ASP A 294 15.78 9.52 0.17
C ASP A 294 15.31 10.00 -1.20
N ARG A 295 16.02 9.60 -2.25
CA ARG A 295 15.72 9.92 -3.65
C ARG A 295 15.87 8.71 -4.57
N TYR A 296 15.66 7.50 -4.05
CA TYR A 296 15.91 6.26 -4.79
C TYR A 296 15.27 6.24 -6.19
N SER A 297 13.98 6.54 -6.29
CA SER A 297 13.27 6.47 -7.57
C SER A 297 13.81 7.46 -8.61
N GLU A 298 14.30 8.61 -8.19
CA GLU A 298 14.93 9.60 -9.08
C GLU A 298 16.35 9.17 -9.52
N LEU A 299 17.03 8.39 -8.70
CA LEU A 299 18.41 7.93 -8.94
C LEU A 299 18.47 6.53 -9.57
N ARG A 300 17.32 5.88 -9.80
CA ARG A 300 17.23 4.48 -10.27
C ARG A 300 18.10 4.14 -11.44
N ALA A 301 18.32 5.03 -12.39
CA ALA A 301 19.15 4.81 -13.55
C ALA A 301 20.67 4.82 -13.27
N ALA A 302 21.12 5.25 -12.10
CA ALA A 302 22.51 5.49 -11.73
C ALA A 302 23.13 4.35 -10.90
N GLY A 303 22.80 3.09 -11.16
CA GLY A 303 23.45 1.96 -10.48
C GLY A 303 22.84 1.60 -9.12
N THR A 304 21.55 1.86 -8.92
CA THR A 304 20.83 1.49 -7.69
C THR A 304 20.43 0.01 -7.61
N ALA A 305 20.68 -0.77 -8.68
CA ALA A 305 20.27 -2.17 -8.76
C ALA A 305 20.87 -3.04 -7.65
N ASP A 306 22.11 -2.76 -7.26
CA ASP A 306 22.87 -3.54 -6.28
C ASP A 306 22.72 -3.03 -4.84
N LEU A 307 21.95 -1.95 -4.62
CA LEU A 307 21.72 -1.46 -3.27
C LEU A 307 20.82 -2.44 -2.49
N PRO A 308 21.14 -2.77 -1.24
CA PRO A 308 20.28 -3.59 -0.42
C PRO A 308 18.91 -2.90 -0.25
N ARG A 309 17.83 -3.68 -0.39
CA ARG A 309 16.44 -3.21 -0.25
C ARG A 309 15.67 -4.20 0.60
N VAL A 310 14.83 -3.68 1.45
CA VAL A 310 13.91 -4.53 2.25
C VAL A 310 12.72 -4.90 1.37
N GLU A 311 12.24 -6.12 1.52
CA GLU A 311 11.08 -6.60 0.78
C GLU A 311 9.81 -5.82 1.11
N MET A 312 8.99 -5.54 0.09
CA MET A 312 7.81 -4.69 0.20
C MET A 312 6.83 -5.14 1.30
N PHE A 313 6.62 -6.44 1.43
CA PHE A 313 5.70 -7.00 2.43
C PHE A 313 6.15 -6.76 3.88
N ALA A 314 7.44 -6.60 4.12
CA ALA A 314 7.97 -6.36 5.46
C ALA A 314 7.74 -4.93 5.94
N ILE A 315 7.72 -3.96 5.02
CA ILE A 315 7.62 -2.53 5.33
C ILE A 315 6.31 -1.89 4.86
N GLY A 316 5.43 -2.67 4.25
CA GLY A 316 4.12 -2.22 3.78
C GLY A 316 4.17 -1.41 2.48
N GLY A 317 3.76 -2.01 1.40
CA GLY A 317 3.63 -1.41 0.06
C GLY A 317 2.34 -0.66 -0.18
#